data_66db9cc107f30123b447ceb83c064957
#
_entry.id   66db9cc107f30123b447ceb83c064957
#
_cell.length_a   1.000
_cell.length_b   1.000
_cell.length_c   1.000
_cell.angle_alpha   90.00
_cell.angle_beta   90.00
_cell.angle_gamma   90.00
#
_symmetry.space_group_name_H-M   'P 1'
#
loop_
_entity.id
_entity.type
_entity.pdbx_description
1 polymer ?
#
loop_
_entity_poly.entity_id
_entity_poly.type
_entity_poly.pdbx_seq_one_letter_code
_entity_poly.pdbx_strand_id
1 'polypeptide(L)'
;MIEQMNKVSIVLLNKEKEAALKSLRKIGLVHLEKIEGSSEKLNAFKEYSNNAIISESILSELKLPKQSKLIMEELSKEQVAELCNEIVEKSERKKQLLEEISSDATELERFSKWGSVLLEDFDYLKSKDIQLKLYEISADKYAQIDENIQTILVNNDKKSVRFLIINGGEGRPEKLLPEAFEVPFPRMSTNQLEQEIEKDNAEINQIDSYFVEKAKYIPNIKKFKKELEKDIEFENINAGMAHENEKSETDLAWISGYVPTDNIEEFSEKCKENQWAFAISDPEDDDIEVPTKLKNNKLVSLIYPLSDFLGTVPGYHEYDISSWFLIFFAIFFGMIFGDGGYGILLTVVVLVIMLKNKLSGKKNPPLMPLGLILGIATMIWGTVTCTWFGLTPEQLPDWIKAISIKAISSAYPKGPGELSTDQNLQIFCFSLALIQLTVAHVKGMARNRKSLKFFGELGSMLQLWGMFYVVLSLVVSSEFFAIGKVVYGIPIGLVSIGLIAVGFILSFIFANYEGSVLASVLESCKGIITVLLGVVNIFSDIISYIRLWAVGLAGAAISNTVNTMAGPLFGHALLFVFALLLCVGGHGLNMILNLLSVIVHGVRLNTLEFSSHLGMSWSGIKYAPFAEAESK
;
A
#
# COMPACT_ATOMS: atom_id res chain seq x y z
N MET A 1 -13.55 13.06 -17.29
CA MET A 1 -14.20 14.34 -16.86
C MET A 1 -14.89 14.07 -15.55
N ILE A 2 -14.77 14.98 -14.57
CA ILE A 2 -15.49 14.90 -13.31
C ILE A 2 -16.96 15.23 -13.56
N GLU A 3 -17.87 14.36 -13.11
CA GLU A 3 -19.31 14.53 -13.23
C GLU A 3 -19.80 15.51 -12.15
N GLN A 4 -20.69 16.43 -12.53
CA GLN A 4 -21.26 17.38 -11.57
C GLN A 4 -22.19 16.66 -10.59
N MET A 5 -22.14 17.08 -9.32
CA MET A 5 -22.94 16.55 -8.24
C MET A 5 -23.92 17.59 -7.74
N ASN A 6 -25.09 17.14 -7.29
CA ASN A 6 -26.03 17.97 -6.56
C ASN A 6 -26.17 17.42 -5.14
N LYS A 7 -26.26 18.33 -4.19
CA LYS A 7 -26.56 18.01 -2.80
C LYS A 7 -28.06 17.77 -2.67
N VAL A 8 -28.43 16.63 -2.09
CA VAL A 8 -29.83 16.26 -1.86
C VAL A 8 -30.04 16.04 -0.38
N SER A 9 -31.14 16.57 0.14
CA SER A 9 -31.60 16.34 1.50
C SER A 9 -32.97 15.67 1.43
N ILE A 10 -33.10 14.52 2.08
CA ILE A 10 -34.34 13.73 2.15
C ILE A 10 -34.89 13.84 3.56
N VAL A 11 -36.17 14.18 3.68
CA VAL A 11 -36.89 14.23 4.95
C VAL A 11 -37.99 13.18 4.94
N LEU A 12 -38.07 12.41 6.02
CA LEU A 12 -39.00 11.29 6.17
C LEU A 12 -39.47 11.15 7.62
N LEU A 13 -40.52 10.35 7.83
CA LEU A 13 -41.00 10.06 9.16
C LEU A 13 -40.04 9.06 9.86
N ASN A 14 -39.67 9.33 11.10
CA ASN A 14 -38.76 8.48 11.86
C ASN A 14 -39.26 7.03 12.00
N LYS A 15 -40.57 6.85 12.06
CA LYS A 15 -41.23 5.51 12.12
C LYS A 15 -40.98 4.68 10.85
N GLU A 16 -40.78 5.31 9.71
CA GLU A 16 -40.56 4.68 8.39
C GLU A 16 -39.08 4.65 7.98
N LYS A 17 -38.21 5.17 8.81
CA LYS A 17 -36.77 5.34 8.58
C LYS A 17 -36.08 4.08 8.04
N GLU A 18 -36.29 2.94 8.68
CA GLU A 18 -35.63 1.68 8.26
C GLU A 18 -36.14 1.19 6.89
N ALA A 19 -37.45 1.33 6.63
CA ALA A 19 -38.04 0.97 5.33
C ALA A 19 -37.56 1.91 4.22
N ALA A 20 -37.48 3.22 4.52
CA ALA A 20 -36.99 4.23 3.62
C ALA A 20 -35.50 4.01 3.27
N LEU A 21 -34.66 3.72 4.26
CA LEU A 21 -33.24 3.40 4.01
C LEU A 21 -33.07 2.12 3.15
N LYS A 22 -33.89 1.10 3.36
CA LYS A 22 -33.90 -0.09 2.48
C LYS A 22 -34.31 0.26 1.04
N SER A 23 -35.30 1.13 0.86
CA SER A 23 -35.73 1.61 -0.46
C SER A 23 -34.63 2.49 -1.10
N LEU A 24 -34.01 3.38 -0.34
CA LEU A 24 -32.91 4.23 -0.80
C LEU A 24 -31.71 3.39 -1.27
N ARG A 25 -31.41 2.33 -0.53
CA ARG A 25 -30.36 1.35 -0.89
C ARG A 25 -30.66 0.63 -2.20
N LYS A 26 -31.93 0.32 -2.48
CA LYS A 26 -32.35 -0.27 -3.76
C LYS A 26 -32.24 0.71 -4.92
N ILE A 27 -32.52 2.00 -4.68
CA ILE A 27 -32.33 3.06 -5.67
C ILE A 27 -30.85 3.17 -6.05
N GLY A 28 -29.93 3.12 -5.08
CA GLY A 28 -28.50 3.02 -5.33
C GLY A 28 -27.86 4.22 -6.02
N LEU A 29 -28.43 5.42 -5.90
CA LEU A 29 -27.96 6.64 -6.57
C LEU A 29 -27.33 7.67 -5.62
N VAL A 30 -27.60 7.59 -4.32
CA VAL A 30 -27.17 8.60 -3.36
C VAL A 30 -25.89 8.21 -2.68
N HIS A 31 -24.86 9.04 -2.76
CA HIS A 31 -23.70 8.98 -1.88
C HIS A 31 -24.03 9.76 -0.62
N LEU A 32 -24.15 9.07 0.50
CA LEU A 32 -24.52 9.69 1.76
C LEU A 32 -23.35 10.45 2.39
N GLU A 33 -23.63 11.58 3.03
CA GLU A 33 -22.65 12.27 3.87
C GLU A 33 -22.16 11.32 4.99
N LYS A 34 -20.94 11.54 5.45
CA LYS A 34 -20.34 10.70 6.48
C LYS A 34 -21.07 10.89 7.81
N ILE A 35 -21.83 9.88 8.22
CA ILE A 35 -22.60 9.88 9.45
C ILE A 35 -21.97 8.87 10.41
N GLU A 36 -21.73 9.27 11.65
CA GLU A 36 -21.28 8.39 12.72
C GLU A 36 -22.44 8.15 13.70
N GLY A 37 -23.04 6.97 13.60
CA GLY A 37 -24.06 6.53 14.53
C GLY A 37 -23.49 5.75 15.71
N SER A 38 -24.26 5.68 16.79
CA SER A 38 -23.96 4.82 17.94
C SER A 38 -25.22 4.07 18.35
N SER A 39 -25.17 2.73 18.28
CA SER A 39 -26.23 1.85 18.79
C SER A 39 -25.61 0.56 19.34
N GLU A 40 -26.29 -0.10 20.27
CA GLU A 40 -25.85 -1.40 20.79
C GLU A 40 -25.71 -2.44 19.67
N LYS A 41 -26.63 -2.40 18.70
CA LYS A 41 -26.62 -3.28 17.54
C LYS A 41 -25.43 -3.03 16.62
N LEU A 42 -25.06 -1.77 16.42
CA LEU A 42 -23.87 -1.39 15.66
C LEU A 42 -22.59 -1.90 16.34
N ASN A 43 -22.51 -1.77 17.67
CA ASN A 43 -21.38 -2.27 18.44
C ASN A 43 -21.25 -3.79 18.35
N ALA A 44 -22.37 -4.53 18.43
CA ALA A 44 -22.40 -5.98 18.25
C ALA A 44 -21.91 -6.37 16.83
N PHE A 45 -22.36 -5.68 15.78
CA PHE A 45 -21.90 -5.95 14.42
C PHE A 45 -20.40 -5.65 14.22
N LYS A 46 -19.89 -4.59 14.85
CA LYS A 46 -18.44 -4.27 14.83
C LYS A 46 -17.63 -5.35 15.54
N GLU A 47 -18.13 -5.89 16.65
CA GLU A 47 -17.51 -6.99 17.39
C GLU A 47 -17.47 -8.27 16.53
N TYR A 48 -18.59 -8.67 15.93
CA TYR A 48 -18.63 -9.82 15.00
C TYR A 48 -17.69 -9.64 13.81
N SER A 49 -17.59 -8.43 13.26
CA SER A 49 -16.67 -8.13 12.16
C SER A 49 -15.21 -8.28 12.59
N ASN A 50 -14.86 -7.80 13.78
CA ASN A 50 -13.52 -7.95 14.33
C ASN A 50 -13.18 -9.44 14.56
N ASN A 51 -14.07 -10.20 15.15
CA ASN A 51 -13.90 -11.63 15.39
C ASN A 51 -13.77 -12.42 14.07
N ALA A 52 -14.50 -12.02 13.02
CA ALA A 52 -14.38 -12.61 11.70
C ALA A 52 -13.02 -12.30 11.04
N ILE A 53 -12.49 -11.08 11.21
CA ILE A 53 -11.16 -10.69 10.71
C ILE A 53 -10.06 -11.49 11.41
N ILE A 54 -10.12 -11.60 12.73
CA ILE A 54 -9.14 -12.38 13.53
C ILE A 54 -9.21 -13.85 13.14
N SER A 55 -10.39 -14.43 13.02
CA SER A 55 -10.59 -15.83 12.64
C SER A 55 -10.08 -16.12 11.23
N GLU A 56 -10.34 -15.21 10.26
CA GLU A 56 -9.80 -15.32 8.90
C GLU A 56 -8.27 -15.31 8.91
N SER A 57 -7.64 -14.44 9.71
CA SER A 57 -6.19 -14.35 9.82
C SER A 57 -5.61 -15.66 10.37
N ILE A 58 -6.11 -16.15 11.51
CA ILE A 58 -5.64 -17.38 12.18
C ILE A 58 -5.73 -18.58 11.23
N LEU A 59 -6.90 -18.76 10.58
CA LEU A 59 -7.11 -19.91 9.72
C LEU A 59 -6.32 -19.82 8.40
N SER A 60 -6.05 -18.61 7.89
CA SER A 60 -5.30 -18.40 6.63
C SER A 60 -3.79 -18.64 6.77
N GLU A 61 -3.23 -18.49 7.98
CA GLU A 61 -1.82 -18.77 8.26
C GLU A 61 -1.52 -20.27 8.32
N LEU A 62 -2.54 -21.12 8.48
CA LEU A 62 -2.37 -22.57 8.54
C LEU A 62 -2.00 -23.13 7.17
N LYS A 63 -0.91 -23.91 7.12
CA LYS A 63 -0.51 -24.68 5.93
C LYS A 63 -1.46 -25.85 5.71
N LEU A 64 -2.55 -25.62 4.97
CA LEU A 64 -3.50 -26.69 4.63
C LEU A 64 -2.88 -27.71 3.67
N PRO A 65 -3.08 -29.01 3.89
CA PRO A 65 -2.71 -30.04 2.91
C PRO A 65 -3.53 -29.84 1.61
N LYS A 66 -2.86 -29.89 0.46
CA LYS A 66 -3.40 -29.57 -0.88
C LYS A 66 -4.59 -30.43 -1.36
N GLN A 67 -5.14 -31.32 -0.57
CA GLN A 67 -6.12 -32.32 -0.99
C GLN A 67 -7.54 -32.18 -0.42
N SER A 68 -7.88 -31.20 0.39
CA SER A 68 -9.26 -31.01 0.78
C SER A 68 -10.02 -30.23 -0.30
N LYS A 69 -10.63 -30.94 -1.26
CA LYS A 69 -11.77 -30.43 -2.01
C LYS A 69 -12.87 -30.14 -0.98
N LEU A 70 -12.98 -28.89 -0.60
CA LEU A 70 -13.93 -28.38 0.37
C LEU A 70 -15.35 -28.64 -0.15
N ILE A 71 -16.04 -29.57 0.47
CA ILE A 71 -17.49 -29.66 0.37
C ILE A 71 -18.00 -28.40 1.07
N MET A 72 -18.56 -27.48 0.32
CA MET A 72 -19.14 -26.24 0.88
C MET A 72 -20.45 -26.59 1.57
N GLU A 73 -20.41 -26.84 2.87
CA GLU A 73 -21.60 -26.70 3.71
C GLU A 73 -21.87 -25.21 3.88
N GLU A 74 -23.02 -24.72 3.43
CA GLU A 74 -23.44 -23.34 3.69
C GLU A 74 -23.90 -23.23 5.14
N LEU A 75 -23.14 -22.49 5.94
CA LEU A 75 -23.50 -22.14 7.32
C LEU A 75 -24.40 -20.90 7.34
N SER A 76 -25.35 -20.86 8.28
CA SER A 76 -26.12 -19.64 8.55
C SER A 76 -25.24 -18.54 9.13
N LYS A 77 -25.69 -17.26 9.04
CA LYS A 77 -24.97 -16.12 9.63
C LYS A 77 -24.66 -16.31 11.11
N GLU A 78 -25.62 -16.83 11.87
CA GLU A 78 -25.51 -17.07 13.31
C GLU A 78 -24.46 -18.14 13.60
N GLN A 79 -24.46 -19.23 12.84
CA GLN A 79 -23.46 -20.30 12.98
C GLN A 79 -22.05 -19.84 12.64
N VAL A 80 -21.89 -18.94 11.65
CA VAL A 80 -20.57 -18.39 11.33
C VAL A 80 -20.11 -17.42 12.41
N ALA A 81 -21.00 -16.62 12.98
CA ALA A 81 -20.68 -15.72 14.10
C ALA A 81 -20.22 -16.52 15.33
N GLU A 82 -20.95 -17.59 15.68
CA GLU A 82 -20.59 -18.48 16.79
C GLU A 82 -19.25 -19.18 16.53
N LEU A 83 -19.02 -19.68 15.32
CA LEU A 83 -17.75 -20.27 14.90
C LEU A 83 -16.58 -19.27 15.05
N CYS A 84 -16.78 -18.01 14.65
CA CYS A 84 -15.74 -16.98 14.80
C CYS A 84 -15.43 -16.70 16.27
N ASN A 85 -16.45 -16.64 17.13
CA ASN A 85 -16.26 -16.45 18.57
C ASN A 85 -15.47 -17.61 19.18
N GLU A 86 -15.85 -18.86 18.86
CA GLU A 86 -15.12 -20.04 19.32
C GLU A 86 -13.65 -20.05 18.89
N ILE A 87 -13.36 -19.64 17.66
CA ILE A 87 -11.99 -19.55 17.16
C ILE A 87 -11.18 -18.52 17.92
N VAL A 88 -11.76 -17.35 18.21
CA VAL A 88 -11.11 -16.30 18.98
C VAL A 88 -10.84 -16.76 20.41
N GLU A 89 -11.86 -17.32 21.11
CA GLU A 89 -11.69 -17.86 22.47
C GLU A 89 -10.60 -18.92 22.55
N LYS A 90 -10.59 -19.88 21.61
CA LYS A 90 -9.55 -20.91 21.56
C LYS A 90 -8.16 -20.34 21.25
N SER A 91 -8.09 -19.28 20.46
CA SER A 91 -6.83 -18.59 20.17
C SER A 91 -6.30 -17.87 21.40
N GLU A 92 -7.18 -17.23 22.17
CA GLU A 92 -6.80 -16.60 23.44
C GLU A 92 -6.34 -17.66 24.47
N ARG A 93 -7.07 -18.79 24.56
CA ARG A 93 -6.66 -19.89 25.42
C ARG A 93 -5.31 -20.46 25.02
N LYS A 94 -5.06 -20.65 23.73
CA LYS A 94 -3.74 -21.08 23.22
C LYS A 94 -2.63 -20.14 23.64
N LYS A 95 -2.87 -18.82 23.57
CA LYS A 95 -1.91 -17.82 24.00
C LYS A 95 -1.61 -17.92 25.50
N GLN A 96 -2.64 -18.08 26.32
CA GLN A 96 -2.48 -18.28 27.76
C GLN A 96 -1.66 -19.53 28.07
N LEU A 97 -1.99 -20.67 27.43
CA LEU A 97 -1.23 -21.91 27.58
C LEU A 97 0.25 -21.76 27.19
N LEU A 98 0.55 -21.03 26.13
CA LEU A 98 1.95 -20.75 25.74
C LEU A 98 2.68 -19.88 26.77
N GLU A 99 1.99 -18.94 27.41
CA GLU A 99 2.56 -18.13 28.50
C GLU A 99 2.77 -19.00 29.76
N GLU A 100 1.83 -19.88 30.10
CA GLU A 100 1.92 -20.85 31.20
C GLU A 100 3.08 -21.80 30.98
N ILE A 101 3.19 -22.44 29.81
CA ILE A 101 4.30 -23.31 29.44
C ILE A 101 5.65 -22.60 29.53
N SER A 102 5.73 -21.35 29.05
CA SER A 102 6.97 -20.56 29.10
C SER A 102 7.40 -20.27 30.55
N SER A 103 6.43 -19.96 31.41
CA SER A 103 6.66 -19.74 32.84
C SER A 103 7.14 -21.02 33.52
N ASP A 104 6.45 -22.14 33.29
CA ASP A 104 6.74 -23.43 33.91
C ASP A 104 8.04 -24.04 33.38
N ALA A 105 8.33 -23.86 32.08
CA ALA A 105 9.62 -24.26 31.52
C ALA A 105 10.79 -23.49 32.13
N THR A 106 10.60 -22.18 32.38
CA THR A 106 11.62 -21.35 33.05
C THR A 106 11.83 -21.79 34.48
N GLU A 107 10.75 -22.14 35.19
CA GLU A 107 10.81 -22.67 36.54
C GLU A 107 11.47 -24.08 36.58
N LEU A 108 11.12 -24.95 35.64
CA LEU A 108 11.71 -26.29 35.47
C LEU A 108 13.20 -26.17 35.16
N GLU A 109 13.64 -25.30 34.26
CA GLU A 109 15.06 -25.08 33.97
C GLU A 109 15.81 -24.59 35.21
N ARG A 110 15.22 -23.69 35.99
CA ARG A 110 15.78 -23.17 37.23
C ARG A 110 16.00 -24.31 38.26
N PHE A 111 15.02 -25.21 38.39
CA PHE A 111 15.06 -26.29 39.37
C PHE A 111 15.70 -27.57 38.86
N SER A 112 15.88 -27.77 37.57
CA SER A 112 16.53 -28.96 36.99
C SER A 112 17.91 -29.27 37.60
N LYS A 113 18.63 -28.26 38.06
CA LYS A 113 19.94 -28.36 38.68
C LYS A 113 19.92 -28.57 40.19
N TRP A 114 18.72 -28.52 40.80
CA TRP A 114 18.51 -28.78 42.23
C TRP A 114 18.16 -30.25 42.54
N GLY A 115 17.94 -31.06 41.51
CA GLY A 115 17.48 -32.45 41.63
C GLY A 115 15.95 -32.55 41.70
N SER A 116 15.43 -33.74 42.03
CA SER A 116 14.00 -33.96 42.22
C SER A 116 13.56 -33.38 43.57
N VAL A 117 13.03 -32.16 43.51
CA VAL A 117 12.50 -31.46 44.69
C VAL A 117 11.04 -31.88 44.90
N LEU A 118 10.74 -32.59 45.97
CA LEU A 118 9.39 -32.90 46.42
C LEU A 118 8.98 -31.89 47.49
N LEU A 119 7.96 -31.11 47.20
CA LEU A 119 7.42 -30.06 48.12
C LEU A 119 6.89 -30.69 49.43
N GLU A 120 6.35 -31.89 49.36
CA GLU A 120 5.89 -32.66 50.51
C GLU A 120 6.97 -32.92 51.53
N ASP A 121 8.22 -33.14 51.07
CA ASP A 121 9.38 -33.36 51.99
C ASP A 121 9.73 -32.05 52.72
N PHE A 122 9.63 -30.90 52.06
CA PHE A 122 9.87 -29.62 52.70
C PHE A 122 8.77 -29.27 53.70
N ASP A 123 7.50 -29.54 53.36
CA ASP A 123 6.38 -29.35 54.28
C ASP A 123 6.48 -30.27 55.48
N TYR A 124 6.89 -31.53 55.26
CA TYR A 124 7.15 -32.47 56.35
C TYR A 124 8.27 -31.97 57.27
N LEU A 125 9.40 -31.51 56.71
CA LEU A 125 10.52 -30.96 57.49
C LEU A 125 10.10 -29.71 58.28
N LYS A 126 9.32 -28.83 57.64
CA LYS A 126 8.76 -27.65 58.28
C LYS A 126 7.80 -28.00 59.46
N SER A 127 7.05 -29.10 59.35
CA SER A 127 6.24 -29.62 60.43
C SER A 127 7.03 -30.15 61.64
N LYS A 128 8.33 -30.43 61.42
CA LYS A 128 9.31 -30.85 62.44
C LYS A 128 10.21 -29.71 62.91
N ASP A 129 9.80 -28.47 62.63
CA ASP A 129 10.53 -27.25 63.02
C ASP A 129 11.91 -27.10 62.32
N ILE A 130 12.10 -27.79 61.19
CA ILE A 130 13.27 -27.68 60.36
C ILE A 130 12.95 -26.81 59.15
N GLN A 131 13.44 -25.57 59.14
CA GLN A 131 13.28 -24.64 58.02
C GLN A 131 14.50 -24.72 57.11
N LEU A 132 14.27 -24.97 55.82
CA LEU A 132 15.30 -24.97 54.80
C LEU A 132 15.14 -23.73 53.92
N LYS A 133 16.28 -23.14 53.54
CA LYS A 133 16.33 -22.03 52.54
C LYS A 133 17.32 -22.41 51.45
N LEU A 134 16.92 -22.14 50.22
CA LEU A 134 17.68 -22.41 49.02
C LEU A 134 18.55 -21.23 48.64
N TYR A 135 19.83 -21.43 48.44
CA TYR A 135 20.77 -20.40 48.02
C TYR A 135 21.61 -20.81 46.84
N GLU A 136 21.87 -19.87 45.95
CA GLU A 136 22.82 -20.02 44.83
C GLU A 136 23.92 -18.95 44.93
N ILE A 137 25.18 -19.34 44.75
CA ILE A 137 26.34 -18.46 44.78
C ILE A 137 27.36 -18.89 43.71
N SER A 138 28.22 -17.96 43.29
CA SER A 138 29.36 -18.29 42.42
C SER A 138 30.31 -19.30 43.07
N ALA A 139 30.81 -20.25 42.28
CA ALA A 139 31.69 -21.33 42.77
C ALA A 139 32.92 -20.80 43.50
N ASP A 140 33.50 -19.68 43.05
CA ASP A 140 34.71 -19.08 43.65
C ASP A 140 34.45 -18.49 45.05
N LYS A 141 33.19 -18.11 45.33
CA LYS A 141 32.79 -17.47 46.60
C LYS A 141 32.20 -18.44 47.62
N TYR A 142 31.78 -19.64 47.18
CA TYR A 142 31.26 -20.66 48.12
C TYR A 142 32.25 -21.04 49.22
N ALA A 143 33.55 -21.16 48.90
CA ALA A 143 34.60 -21.44 49.87
C ALA A 143 34.85 -20.31 50.91
N GLN A 144 34.27 -19.13 50.70
CA GLN A 144 34.41 -17.96 51.60
C GLN A 144 33.23 -17.84 52.58
N ILE A 145 32.27 -18.77 52.57
CA ILE A 145 31.14 -18.77 53.52
C ILE A 145 31.66 -19.13 54.92
N ASP A 146 31.18 -18.43 55.96
CA ASP A 146 31.56 -18.65 57.36
C ASP A 146 31.22 -20.08 57.77
N GLU A 147 32.20 -20.79 58.36
CA GLU A 147 32.09 -22.17 58.84
C GLU A 147 30.98 -22.39 59.91
N ASN A 148 30.52 -21.33 60.54
CA ASN A 148 29.41 -21.38 61.51
C ASN A 148 28.02 -21.50 60.85
N ILE A 149 27.90 -21.33 59.52
CA ILE A 149 26.64 -21.49 58.81
C ILE A 149 26.56 -22.96 58.36
N GLN A 150 25.56 -23.70 58.87
CA GLN A 150 25.32 -25.08 58.43
C GLN A 150 24.75 -25.10 57.02
N THR A 151 25.61 -25.41 56.05
CA THR A 151 25.22 -25.52 54.62
C THR A 151 25.18 -26.98 54.19
N ILE A 152 24.20 -27.37 53.40
CA ILE A 152 24.15 -28.66 52.69
C ILE A 152 24.37 -28.37 51.22
N LEU A 153 25.46 -28.86 50.66
CA LEU A 153 25.75 -28.76 49.24
C LEU A 153 24.78 -29.66 48.45
N VAL A 154 24.02 -29.08 47.53
CA VAL A 154 23.10 -29.81 46.66
C VAL A 154 23.73 -30.07 45.30
N ASN A 155 24.28 -29.06 44.68
CA ASN A 155 24.90 -29.15 43.37
C ASN A 155 26.08 -28.17 43.24
N ASN A 156 27.15 -28.62 42.62
CA ASN A 156 28.31 -27.79 42.31
C ASN A 156 28.55 -27.84 40.80
N ASP A 157 28.19 -26.76 40.11
CA ASP A 157 28.46 -26.55 38.72
C ASP A 157 29.72 -25.66 38.58
N LYS A 158 30.49 -25.74 37.50
CA LYS A 158 31.73 -24.97 37.32
C LYS A 158 31.58 -23.46 37.52
N LYS A 159 30.38 -22.93 37.41
CA LYS A 159 30.05 -21.49 37.53
C LYS A 159 29.31 -21.13 38.82
N SER A 160 28.43 -22.00 39.32
CA SER A 160 27.61 -21.72 40.49
C SER A 160 27.45 -22.93 41.40
N VAL A 161 27.33 -22.69 42.69
CA VAL A 161 27.11 -23.68 43.75
C VAL A 161 25.73 -23.44 44.34
N ARG A 162 24.93 -24.52 44.44
CA ARG A 162 23.60 -24.56 45.03
C ARG A 162 23.64 -25.29 46.33
N PHE A 163 23.15 -24.64 47.37
CA PHE A 163 23.21 -25.17 48.73
C PHE A 163 21.98 -24.79 49.54
N LEU A 164 21.70 -25.57 50.55
CA LEU A 164 20.64 -25.36 51.52
C LEU A 164 21.24 -24.83 52.81
N ILE A 165 20.51 -23.94 53.49
CA ILE A 165 20.78 -23.51 54.85
C ILE A 165 19.67 -24.04 55.74
N ILE A 166 20.07 -24.70 56.88
CA ILE A 166 19.17 -25.27 57.87
C ILE A 166 18.93 -24.25 58.98
N ASN A 167 17.68 -24.04 59.35
CA ASN A 167 17.26 -23.21 60.50
C ASN A 167 17.90 -21.81 60.52
N GLY A 168 17.94 -21.16 59.34
CA GLY A 168 18.54 -19.83 59.19
C GLY A 168 17.77 -18.66 59.84
N GLY A 169 16.72 -18.94 60.63
CA GLY A 169 15.87 -17.93 61.28
C GLY A 169 14.93 -17.18 60.30
N GLU A 170 14.07 -16.32 60.84
CA GLU A 170 13.30 -15.39 60.03
C GLU A 170 14.20 -14.30 59.46
N GLY A 171 14.59 -14.44 58.20
CA GLY A 171 15.46 -13.48 57.49
C GLY A 171 16.70 -14.11 56.91
N ARG A 172 17.51 -13.28 56.29
CA ARG A 172 18.82 -13.70 55.74
C ARG A 172 19.83 -13.80 56.88
N PRO A 173 20.66 -14.86 56.95
CA PRO A 173 21.73 -14.94 57.95
C PRO A 173 22.69 -13.74 57.82
N GLU A 174 22.95 -13.02 58.94
CA GLU A 174 23.78 -11.80 58.94
C GLU A 174 25.20 -12.02 58.40
N LYS A 175 25.73 -13.24 58.54
CA LYS A 175 27.07 -13.60 58.09
C LYS A 175 27.13 -14.22 56.69
N LEU A 176 25.98 -14.29 55.97
CA LEU A 176 25.96 -14.81 54.62
C LEU A 176 26.42 -13.74 53.65
N LEU A 177 27.30 -14.10 52.72
CA LEU A 177 27.82 -13.18 51.70
C LEU A 177 26.70 -12.52 50.89
N PRO A 178 26.80 -11.20 50.62
CA PRO A 178 25.79 -10.44 49.91
C PRO A 178 25.42 -11.04 48.55
N GLU A 179 26.36 -11.72 47.91
CA GLU A 179 26.24 -12.31 46.58
C GLU A 179 25.49 -13.65 46.57
N ALA A 180 25.20 -14.25 47.74
CA ALA A 180 24.36 -15.44 47.81
C ALA A 180 22.90 -15.06 47.53
N PHE A 181 22.35 -15.56 46.44
CA PHE A 181 20.98 -15.29 46.02
C PHE A 181 20.04 -16.32 46.64
N GLU A 182 19.01 -15.87 47.35
CA GLU A 182 17.96 -16.74 47.89
C GLU A 182 17.02 -17.14 46.77
N VAL A 183 16.88 -18.43 46.51
CA VAL A 183 16.01 -18.98 45.48
C VAL A 183 14.67 -19.36 46.15
N PRO A 184 13.56 -18.73 45.77
CA PRO A 184 12.25 -19.08 46.29
C PRO A 184 11.90 -20.53 45.90
N PHE A 185 11.13 -21.20 46.75
CA PHE A 185 10.67 -22.56 46.48
C PHE A 185 9.81 -22.61 45.21
N PRO A 186 9.88 -23.70 44.43
CA PRO A 186 9.00 -23.88 43.26
C PRO A 186 7.55 -24.00 43.71
N ARG A 187 6.64 -23.58 42.82
CA ARG A 187 5.19 -23.73 43.05
C ARG A 187 4.75 -25.20 43.09
N MET A 188 5.41 -26.04 42.29
CA MET A 188 5.13 -27.45 42.14
C MET A 188 6.43 -28.26 42.06
N SER A 189 6.36 -29.57 42.25
CA SER A 189 7.50 -30.44 42.01
C SER A 189 7.89 -30.49 40.53
N THR A 190 9.15 -30.80 40.27
CA THR A 190 9.67 -30.90 38.88
C THR A 190 8.85 -31.89 38.03
N ASN A 191 8.46 -33.01 38.57
CA ASN A 191 7.62 -34.01 37.89
C ASN A 191 6.19 -33.47 37.60
N GLN A 192 5.64 -32.69 38.50
CA GLN A 192 4.32 -32.05 38.28
C GLN A 192 4.39 -30.96 37.23
N LEU A 193 5.46 -30.14 37.22
CA LEU A 193 5.69 -29.13 36.16
C LEU A 193 5.84 -29.80 34.79
N GLU A 194 6.59 -30.89 34.69
CA GLU A 194 6.71 -31.65 33.42
C GLU A 194 5.36 -32.19 32.95
N GLN A 195 4.55 -32.75 33.85
CA GLN A 195 3.22 -33.27 33.53
C GLN A 195 2.25 -32.13 33.11
N GLU A 196 2.37 -30.97 33.75
CA GLU A 196 1.51 -29.81 33.39
C GLU A 196 1.90 -29.25 32.04
N ILE A 197 3.20 -29.08 31.73
CA ILE A 197 3.71 -28.72 30.41
C ILE A 197 3.24 -29.73 29.34
N GLU A 198 3.30 -31.04 29.63
CA GLU A 198 2.84 -32.06 28.68
C GLU A 198 1.34 -31.99 28.43
N LYS A 199 0.55 -31.80 29.50
CA LYS A 199 -0.91 -31.61 29.42
C LYS A 199 -1.27 -30.36 28.61
N ASP A 200 -0.59 -29.23 28.86
CA ASP A 200 -0.85 -27.98 28.17
C ASP A 200 -0.45 -28.06 26.69
N ASN A 201 0.65 -28.73 26.37
CA ASN A 201 1.03 -29.04 24.99
C ASN A 201 -0.02 -29.94 24.30
N ALA A 202 -0.61 -30.89 25.01
CA ALA A 202 -1.67 -31.73 24.48
C ALA A 202 -2.94 -30.90 24.18
N GLU A 203 -3.30 -29.94 25.07
CA GLU A 203 -4.40 -29.01 24.85
C GLU A 203 -4.12 -28.11 23.63
N ILE A 204 -2.91 -27.55 23.48
CA ILE A 204 -2.50 -26.79 22.30
C ILE A 204 -2.66 -27.61 21.01
N ASN A 205 -2.23 -28.86 21.01
CA ASN A 205 -2.36 -29.74 19.84
C ASN A 205 -3.83 -30.02 19.48
N GLN A 206 -4.72 -30.10 20.48
CA GLN A 206 -6.17 -30.21 20.25
C GLN A 206 -6.73 -28.93 19.62
N ILE A 207 -6.32 -27.76 20.11
CA ILE A 207 -6.72 -26.46 19.54
C ILE A 207 -6.23 -26.33 18.10
N ASP A 208 -4.99 -26.70 17.82
CA ASP A 208 -4.42 -26.66 16.45
C ASP A 208 -5.15 -27.62 15.51
N SER A 209 -5.50 -28.81 15.98
CA SER A 209 -6.31 -29.76 15.21
C SER A 209 -7.71 -29.22 14.92
N TYR A 210 -8.34 -28.54 15.89
CA TYR A 210 -9.60 -27.85 15.69
C TYR A 210 -9.50 -26.76 14.63
N PHE A 211 -8.47 -25.92 14.66
CA PHE A 211 -8.28 -24.88 13.65
C PHE A 211 -8.09 -25.47 12.24
N VAL A 212 -7.33 -26.56 12.10
CA VAL A 212 -7.15 -27.25 10.81
C VAL A 212 -8.49 -27.80 10.29
N GLU A 213 -9.33 -28.36 11.18
CA GLU A 213 -10.67 -28.86 10.81
C GLU A 213 -11.59 -27.71 10.35
N LYS A 214 -11.56 -26.59 11.07
CA LYS A 214 -12.44 -25.42 10.78
C LYS A 214 -11.93 -24.56 9.61
N ALA A 215 -10.72 -24.73 9.16
CA ALA A 215 -10.18 -24.01 8.00
C ALA A 215 -11.00 -24.21 6.70
N LYS A 216 -11.77 -25.28 6.61
CA LYS A 216 -12.73 -25.51 5.49
C LYS A 216 -13.80 -24.40 5.39
N TYR A 217 -14.09 -23.67 6.46
CA TYR A 217 -15.10 -22.61 6.50
C TYR A 217 -14.58 -21.21 6.18
N ILE A 218 -13.30 -21.04 5.82
CA ILE A 218 -12.73 -19.74 5.39
C ILE A 218 -13.60 -19.03 4.32
N PRO A 219 -14.15 -19.71 3.29
CA PRO A 219 -15.02 -19.04 2.33
C PRO A 219 -16.30 -18.47 2.94
N ASN A 220 -16.88 -19.19 3.91
CA ASN A 220 -18.09 -18.75 4.62
C ASN A 220 -17.79 -17.51 5.49
N ILE A 221 -16.64 -17.51 6.20
CA ILE A 221 -16.19 -16.37 6.99
C ILE A 221 -15.97 -15.15 6.10
N LYS A 222 -15.35 -15.31 4.91
CA LYS A 222 -15.17 -14.22 3.93
C LYS A 222 -16.48 -13.66 3.40
N LYS A 223 -17.48 -14.52 3.16
CA LYS A 223 -18.82 -14.11 2.75
C LYS A 223 -19.50 -13.34 3.88
N PHE A 224 -19.48 -13.89 5.09
CA PHE A 224 -20.04 -13.29 6.29
C PHE A 224 -19.45 -11.90 6.59
N LYS A 225 -18.14 -11.75 6.52
CA LYS A 225 -17.46 -10.46 6.69
C LYS A 225 -17.98 -9.40 5.72
N LYS A 226 -18.11 -9.74 4.43
CA LYS A 226 -18.66 -8.81 3.42
C LYS A 226 -20.12 -8.45 3.68
N GLU A 227 -20.90 -9.36 4.23
CA GLU A 227 -22.29 -9.09 4.61
C GLU A 227 -22.34 -8.21 5.86
N LEU A 228 -21.48 -8.46 6.86
CA LEU A 228 -21.36 -7.61 8.04
C LEU A 228 -20.92 -6.19 7.72
N GLU A 229 -19.98 -5.99 6.79
CA GLU A 229 -19.58 -4.66 6.34
C GLU A 229 -20.78 -3.84 5.86
N LYS A 230 -21.72 -4.49 5.15
CA LYS A 230 -22.96 -3.85 4.67
C LYS A 230 -23.96 -3.61 5.79
N ASP A 231 -24.07 -4.55 6.72
CA ASP A 231 -24.98 -4.44 7.85
C ASP A 231 -24.49 -3.34 8.82
N ILE A 232 -23.17 -3.19 8.99
CA ILE A 232 -22.52 -2.11 9.74
C ILE A 232 -22.76 -0.76 9.06
N GLU A 233 -22.57 -0.66 7.74
CA GLU A 233 -22.83 0.56 6.98
C GLU A 233 -24.30 1.00 7.14
N PHE A 234 -25.23 0.05 6.95
CA PHE A 234 -26.65 0.32 7.08
C PHE A 234 -27.02 0.78 8.50
N GLU A 235 -26.56 0.06 9.52
CA GLU A 235 -26.89 0.38 10.92
C GLU A 235 -26.20 1.67 11.39
N ASN A 236 -25.00 1.96 10.88
CA ASN A 236 -24.33 3.24 11.16
C ASN A 236 -25.14 4.43 10.64
N ILE A 237 -25.65 4.34 9.41
CA ILE A 237 -26.52 5.36 8.84
C ILE A 237 -27.84 5.43 9.61
N ASN A 238 -28.45 4.27 9.88
CA ASN A 238 -29.70 4.19 10.62
C ASN A 238 -29.59 4.81 12.03
N ALA A 239 -28.53 4.54 12.75
CA ALA A 239 -28.30 5.08 14.09
C ALA A 239 -27.88 6.56 14.09
N GLY A 240 -27.19 7.01 13.01
CA GLY A 240 -26.63 8.35 12.92
C GLY A 240 -27.52 9.38 12.23
N MET A 241 -28.64 8.97 11.61
CA MET A 241 -29.58 9.93 11.02
C MET A 241 -30.05 10.95 12.04
N ALA A 242 -29.97 12.24 11.67
CA ALA A 242 -30.49 13.30 12.50
C ALA A 242 -32.03 13.23 12.58
N HIS A 243 -32.58 13.44 13.76
CA HIS A 243 -34.02 13.46 14.01
C HIS A 243 -34.39 14.58 14.97
N GLU A 244 -35.61 15.07 14.86
CA GLU A 244 -36.16 16.06 15.74
C GLU A 244 -36.54 15.42 17.08
N ASN A 245 -36.34 16.14 18.18
CA ASN A 245 -36.49 15.62 19.57
C ASN A 245 -37.79 14.84 19.80
N GLU A 246 -37.70 13.77 20.57
CA GLU A 246 -38.69 12.73 20.91
C GLU A 246 -40.09 13.19 21.44
N LYS A 247 -40.45 14.48 21.40
CA LYS A 247 -41.68 15.01 22.02
C LYS A 247 -42.74 15.54 21.05
N SER A 248 -42.51 15.47 19.72
CA SER A 248 -43.51 15.88 18.75
C SER A 248 -44.26 14.68 18.14
N GLU A 249 -45.55 14.78 17.89
CA GLU A 249 -46.34 13.75 17.20
C GLU A 249 -45.87 13.49 15.77
N THR A 250 -45.07 14.41 15.20
CA THR A 250 -44.41 14.29 13.91
C THR A 250 -42.90 14.27 14.12
N ASP A 251 -42.34 13.12 14.51
CA ASP A 251 -40.91 12.91 14.58
C ASP A 251 -40.34 12.74 13.16
N LEU A 252 -39.61 13.75 12.70
CA LEU A 252 -38.99 13.79 11.38
C LEU A 252 -37.53 13.38 11.49
N ALA A 253 -37.09 12.55 10.56
CA ALA A 253 -35.70 12.21 10.36
C ALA A 253 -35.23 12.75 9.00
N TRP A 254 -33.98 13.19 8.91
CA TRP A 254 -33.42 13.67 7.65
C TRP A 254 -32.03 13.11 7.40
N ILE A 255 -31.71 12.98 6.14
CA ILE A 255 -30.42 12.51 5.65
C ILE A 255 -30.00 13.35 4.44
N SER A 256 -28.73 13.70 4.39
CA SER A 256 -28.13 14.44 3.28
C SER A 256 -27.13 13.57 2.53
N GLY A 257 -26.95 13.89 1.26
CA GLY A 257 -26.02 13.18 0.40
C GLY A 257 -25.86 13.85 -0.95
N TYR A 258 -25.18 13.19 -1.86
CA TYR A 258 -24.86 13.73 -3.19
C TYR A 258 -25.32 12.76 -4.28
N VAL A 259 -25.88 13.31 -5.33
CA VAL A 259 -26.36 12.59 -6.53
C VAL A 259 -25.75 13.23 -7.77
N PRO A 260 -25.26 12.42 -8.74
CA PRO A 260 -24.82 12.96 -10.02
C PRO A 260 -25.95 13.69 -10.75
N THR A 261 -25.64 14.84 -11.33
CA THR A 261 -26.63 15.69 -12.04
C THR A 261 -27.38 14.90 -13.12
N ASP A 262 -26.71 13.99 -13.83
CA ASP A 262 -27.33 13.15 -14.85
C ASP A 262 -28.43 12.22 -14.29
N ASN A 263 -28.39 11.90 -13.00
CA ASN A 263 -29.32 10.96 -12.35
C ASN A 263 -30.38 11.66 -11.47
N ILE A 264 -30.42 13.00 -11.48
CA ILE A 264 -31.35 13.76 -10.62
C ILE A 264 -32.81 13.53 -10.99
N GLU A 265 -33.11 13.43 -12.27
CA GLU A 265 -34.49 13.20 -12.73
C GLU A 265 -35.00 11.84 -12.23
N GLU A 266 -34.21 10.78 -12.41
CA GLU A 266 -34.51 9.44 -11.90
C GLU A 266 -34.66 9.42 -10.38
N PHE A 267 -33.76 10.09 -9.66
CA PHE A 267 -33.85 10.24 -8.20
C PHE A 267 -35.13 10.94 -7.76
N SER A 268 -35.50 12.06 -8.42
CA SER A 268 -36.71 12.83 -8.12
C SER A 268 -37.98 12.03 -8.36
N GLU A 269 -38.04 11.24 -9.43
CA GLU A 269 -39.17 10.33 -9.69
C GLU A 269 -39.31 9.29 -8.59
N LYS A 270 -38.17 8.66 -8.18
CA LYS A 270 -38.17 7.65 -7.12
C LYS A 270 -38.55 8.23 -5.77
N CYS A 271 -38.15 9.46 -5.43
CA CYS A 271 -38.58 10.13 -4.22
C CYS A 271 -40.09 10.40 -4.21
N LYS A 272 -40.68 10.80 -5.34
CA LYS A 272 -42.13 11.03 -5.50
C LYS A 272 -42.90 9.69 -5.38
N GLU A 273 -42.41 8.60 -5.98
CA GLU A 273 -43.01 7.28 -5.87
C GLU A 273 -43.07 6.80 -4.41
N ASN A 274 -42.03 7.09 -3.62
CA ASN A 274 -41.95 6.73 -2.20
C ASN A 274 -42.55 7.79 -1.26
N GLN A 275 -43.12 8.88 -1.77
CA GLN A 275 -43.72 9.97 -1.00
C GLN A 275 -42.76 10.67 -0.02
N TRP A 276 -41.47 10.73 -0.36
CA TRP A 276 -40.48 11.45 0.44
C TRP A 276 -40.44 12.91 0.09
N ALA A 277 -40.29 13.76 1.13
CA ALA A 277 -39.97 15.15 0.91
C ALA A 277 -38.46 15.28 0.63
N PHE A 278 -38.09 16.01 -0.39
CA PHE A 278 -36.69 16.19 -0.75
C PHE A 278 -36.38 17.62 -1.20
N ALA A 279 -35.17 18.07 -0.98
CA ALA A 279 -34.61 19.32 -1.49
C ALA A 279 -33.37 19.04 -2.30
N ILE A 280 -33.16 19.78 -3.36
CA ILE A 280 -31.97 19.69 -4.22
C ILE A 280 -31.33 21.08 -4.24
N SER A 281 -30.02 21.11 -3.99
CA SER A 281 -29.19 22.32 -4.07
C SER A 281 -27.87 22.02 -4.75
N ASP A 282 -27.22 23.06 -5.27
CA ASP A 282 -25.83 22.89 -5.69
C ASP A 282 -24.93 22.79 -4.44
N PRO A 283 -23.85 21.97 -4.47
CA PRO A 283 -22.90 21.93 -3.37
C PRO A 283 -22.23 23.30 -3.19
N GLU A 284 -21.89 23.65 -1.96
CA GLU A 284 -21.12 24.85 -1.66
C GLU A 284 -19.70 24.74 -2.21
N ASP A 285 -19.11 25.87 -2.65
CA ASP A 285 -17.75 25.86 -3.23
C ASP A 285 -16.67 25.37 -2.24
N ASP A 286 -16.91 25.53 -0.94
CA ASP A 286 -16.00 25.12 0.14
C ASP A 286 -16.33 23.73 0.70
N ASP A 287 -17.30 23.02 0.15
CA ASP A 287 -17.71 21.70 0.64
C ASP A 287 -16.68 20.62 0.23
N ILE A 288 -15.94 20.16 1.23
CA ILE A 288 -14.86 19.15 1.06
C ILE A 288 -15.43 17.74 0.92
N GLU A 289 -16.66 17.50 1.36
CA GLU A 289 -17.27 16.16 1.38
C GLU A 289 -17.90 15.75 0.04
N VAL A 290 -17.92 16.63 -0.95
CA VAL A 290 -18.48 16.33 -2.27
C VAL A 290 -17.73 15.18 -2.94
N PRO A 291 -18.38 14.06 -3.23
CA PRO A 291 -17.72 12.92 -3.85
C PRO A 291 -17.39 13.16 -5.31
N THR A 292 -16.27 12.61 -5.75
CA THR A 292 -15.83 12.71 -7.14
C THR A 292 -16.20 11.44 -7.91
N LYS A 293 -17.00 11.62 -8.98
CA LYS A 293 -17.31 10.55 -9.95
C LYS A 293 -16.64 10.87 -11.29
N LEU A 294 -15.83 9.96 -11.78
CA LEU A 294 -15.15 10.09 -13.07
C LEU A 294 -15.98 9.45 -14.18
N LYS A 295 -16.27 10.24 -15.22
CA LYS A 295 -16.97 9.78 -16.42
C LYS A 295 -16.06 9.95 -17.63
N ASN A 296 -15.51 8.84 -18.10
CA ASN A 296 -14.58 8.81 -19.22
C ASN A 296 -14.94 7.72 -20.23
N ASN A 297 -14.36 7.82 -21.42
CA ASN A 297 -14.49 6.80 -22.46
C ASN A 297 -13.96 5.44 -21.98
N LYS A 298 -14.46 4.34 -22.54
CA LYS A 298 -14.07 2.96 -22.20
C LYS A 298 -12.57 2.71 -22.25
N LEU A 299 -11.82 3.42 -23.09
CA LEU A 299 -10.37 3.28 -23.19
C LEU A 299 -9.66 3.97 -22.01
N VAL A 300 -10.09 5.17 -21.65
CA VAL A 300 -9.53 5.94 -20.53
C VAL A 300 -9.89 5.30 -19.20
N SER A 301 -11.09 4.71 -19.08
CA SER A 301 -11.50 4.02 -17.85
C SER A 301 -10.65 2.80 -17.49
N LEU A 302 -9.80 2.31 -18.41
CA LEU A 302 -8.87 1.22 -18.13
C LEU A 302 -7.82 1.57 -17.06
N ILE A 303 -7.58 2.86 -16.80
CA ILE A 303 -6.65 3.30 -15.74
C ILE A 303 -7.27 3.24 -14.35
N TYR A 304 -8.62 3.21 -14.22
CA TYR A 304 -9.31 3.28 -12.93
C TYR A 304 -8.90 2.19 -11.94
N PRO A 305 -8.72 0.90 -12.33
CA PRO A 305 -8.27 -0.13 -11.40
C PRO A 305 -6.90 0.20 -10.77
N LEU A 306 -6.03 0.89 -11.52
CA LEU A 306 -4.74 1.34 -11.00
C LEU A 306 -4.92 2.53 -10.04
N SER A 307 -5.75 3.51 -10.38
CA SER A 307 -6.07 4.65 -9.51
C SER A 307 -6.76 4.19 -8.23
N ASP A 308 -7.67 3.22 -8.32
CA ASP A 308 -8.34 2.60 -7.17
C ASP A 308 -7.36 1.86 -6.26
N PHE A 309 -6.41 1.12 -6.84
CA PHE A 309 -5.36 0.43 -6.09
C PHE A 309 -4.43 1.41 -5.37
N LEU A 310 -4.15 2.56 -5.98
CA LEU A 310 -3.31 3.62 -5.40
C LEU A 310 -4.06 4.49 -4.39
N GLY A 311 -5.39 4.41 -4.35
CA GLY A 311 -6.22 5.27 -3.52
C GLY A 311 -6.19 6.75 -3.94
N THR A 312 -5.78 7.03 -5.19
CA THR A 312 -5.68 8.40 -5.71
C THR A 312 -7.00 8.82 -6.33
N VAL A 313 -7.72 9.72 -5.65
CA VAL A 313 -8.98 10.31 -6.12
C VAL A 313 -8.78 11.81 -6.25
N PRO A 314 -8.99 12.41 -7.44
CA PRO A 314 -8.93 13.86 -7.57
C PRO A 314 -10.06 14.53 -6.79
N GLY A 315 -9.81 15.71 -6.22
CA GLY A 315 -10.82 16.52 -5.58
C GLY A 315 -11.94 16.91 -6.56
N TYR A 316 -13.12 17.19 -6.04
CA TYR A 316 -14.29 17.53 -6.88
C TYR A 316 -14.03 18.74 -7.80
N HIS A 317 -13.31 19.74 -7.31
CA HIS A 317 -12.95 20.95 -8.07
C HIS A 317 -11.59 20.81 -8.81
N GLU A 318 -10.96 19.65 -8.76
CA GLU A 318 -9.69 19.38 -9.43
C GLU A 318 -9.88 18.91 -10.89
N TYR A 319 -8.77 18.59 -11.54
CA TYR A 319 -8.80 18.09 -12.90
C TYR A 319 -8.90 16.57 -12.97
N ASP A 320 -9.65 16.08 -13.94
CA ASP A 320 -9.53 14.71 -14.38
C ASP A 320 -8.30 14.56 -15.29
N ILE A 321 -7.27 13.92 -14.75
CA ILE A 321 -6.03 13.65 -15.50
C ILE A 321 -5.98 12.24 -16.09
N SER A 322 -7.02 11.43 -15.96
CA SER A 322 -7.05 10.01 -16.33
C SER A 322 -6.55 9.75 -17.76
N SER A 323 -6.88 10.62 -18.72
CA SER A 323 -6.44 10.49 -20.12
C SER A 323 -4.93 10.67 -20.27
N TRP A 324 -4.38 11.70 -19.63
CA TRP A 324 -2.94 11.98 -19.65
C TRP A 324 -2.17 10.95 -18.83
N PHE A 325 -2.73 10.56 -17.69
CA PHE A 325 -2.17 9.51 -16.86
C PHE A 325 -2.01 8.22 -17.65
N LEU A 326 -3.02 7.76 -18.38
CA LEU A 326 -2.95 6.54 -19.19
C LEU A 326 -1.85 6.62 -20.27
N ILE A 327 -1.80 7.76 -21.01
CA ILE A 327 -0.84 7.94 -22.10
C ILE A 327 0.60 7.93 -21.57
N PHE A 328 0.89 8.80 -20.58
CA PHE A 328 2.26 8.90 -20.05
C PHE A 328 2.64 7.64 -19.26
N PHE A 329 1.71 7.04 -18.52
CA PHE A 329 1.98 5.81 -17.81
C PHE A 329 2.32 4.65 -18.75
N ALA A 330 1.65 4.53 -19.90
CA ALA A 330 1.97 3.52 -20.90
C ALA A 330 3.39 3.74 -21.49
N ILE A 331 3.78 5.00 -21.75
CA ILE A 331 5.13 5.33 -22.21
C ILE A 331 6.17 5.02 -21.13
N PHE A 332 5.94 5.44 -19.89
CA PHE A 332 6.86 5.20 -18.77
C PHE A 332 7.01 3.71 -18.48
N PHE A 333 5.89 2.96 -18.55
CA PHE A 333 5.92 1.51 -18.40
C PHE A 333 6.84 0.88 -19.46
N GLY A 334 6.66 1.25 -20.73
CA GLY A 334 7.50 0.77 -21.82
C GLY A 334 8.98 1.09 -21.61
N MET A 335 9.30 2.31 -21.16
CA MET A 335 10.67 2.75 -20.92
C MET A 335 11.34 2.05 -19.74
N ILE A 336 10.63 1.89 -18.64
CA ILE A 336 11.14 1.24 -17.40
C ILE A 336 11.34 -0.27 -17.63
N PHE A 337 10.38 -0.94 -18.28
CA PHE A 337 10.56 -2.34 -18.66
C PHE A 337 11.67 -2.52 -19.70
N GLY A 338 11.79 -1.57 -20.61
CA GLY A 338 12.90 -1.39 -21.53
C GLY A 338 13.15 -2.49 -22.57
N ASP A 339 12.47 -3.64 -22.49
CA ASP A 339 12.78 -4.85 -23.25
C ASP A 339 11.57 -5.37 -24.05
N GLY A 340 11.72 -5.43 -25.39
CA GLY A 340 10.66 -5.88 -26.30
C GLY A 340 10.26 -7.34 -26.12
N GLY A 341 11.19 -8.20 -25.72
CA GLY A 341 10.91 -9.60 -25.43
C GLY A 341 9.99 -9.78 -24.23
N TYR A 342 10.21 -9.00 -23.17
CA TYR A 342 9.31 -8.97 -22.02
C TYR A 342 7.94 -8.41 -22.38
N GLY A 343 7.89 -7.42 -23.29
CA GLY A 343 6.64 -6.89 -23.82
C GLY A 343 5.81 -7.94 -24.55
N ILE A 344 6.43 -8.77 -25.38
CA ILE A 344 5.73 -9.90 -26.04
C ILE A 344 5.25 -10.90 -24.99
N LEU A 345 6.11 -11.30 -24.07
CA LEU A 345 5.77 -12.28 -23.05
C LEU A 345 4.57 -11.81 -22.21
N LEU A 346 4.58 -10.56 -21.77
CA LEU A 346 3.45 -9.97 -21.02
C LEU A 346 2.17 -9.96 -21.88
N THR A 347 2.26 -9.52 -23.12
CA THR A 347 1.13 -9.48 -24.07
C THR A 347 0.53 -10.87 -24.28
N VAL A 348 1.37 -11.88 -24.53
CA VAL A 348 0.93 -13.28 -24.75
C VAL A 348 0.26 -13.83 -23.50
N VAL A 349 0.86 -13.64 -22.31
CA VAL A 349 0.27 -14.10 -21.04
C VAL A 349 -1.12 -13.49 -20.83
N VAL A 350 -1.24 -12.18 -21.00
CA VAL A 350 -2.52 -11.46 -20.85
C VAL A 350 -3.55 -11.97 -21.86
N LEU A 351 -3.17 -12.15 -23.14
CA LEU A 351 -4.06 -12.68 -24.18
C LEU A 351 -4.54 -14.10 -23.86
N VAL A 352 -3.64 -14.98 -23.42
CA VAL A 352 -4.00 -16.35 -23.02
C VAL A 352 -5.00 -16.36 -21.88
N ILE A 353 -4.80 -15.52 -20.86
CA ILE A 353 -5.73 -15.40 -19.73
C ILE A 353 -7.09 -14.86 -20.20
N MET A 354 -7.10 -13.83 -21.04
CA MET A 354 -8.34 -13.25 -21.60
C MET A 354 -9.10 -14.26 -22.45
N LEU A 355 -8.42 -15.04 -23.28
CA LEU A 355 -9.02 -16.11 -24.09
C LEU A 355 -9.59 -17.22 -23.19
N LYS A 356 -8.83 -17.66 -22.18
CA LYS A 356 -9.29 -18.66 -21.21
C LYS A 356 -10.55 -18.20 -20.48
N ASN A 357 -10.59 -16.96 -20.02
CA ASN A 357 -11.77 -16.39 -19.35
C ASN A 357 -12.97 -16.34 -20.30
N LYS A 358 -12.76 -15.90 -21.54
CA LYS A 358 -13.82 -15.85 -22.57
C LYS A 358 -14.37 -17.25 -22.88
N LEU A 359 -13.51 -18.25 -23.01
CA LEU A 359 -13.92 -19.65 -23.24
C LEU A 359 -14.66 -20.25 -22.02
N SER A 360 -14.32 -19.80 -20.81
CA SER A 360 -14.98 -20.22 -19.57
C SER A 360 -16.23 -19.39 -19.22
N GLY A 361 -16.68 -18.49 -20.09
CA GLY A 361 -17.84 -17.61 -19.86
C GLY A 361 -17.66 -16.58 -18.75
N LYS A 362 -16.43 -16.37 -18.26
CA LYS A 362 -16.11 -15.41 -17.22
C LYS A 362 -15.83 -14.03 -17.81
N LYS A 363 -16.29 -12.96 -17.14
CA LYS A 363 -15.93 -11.59 -17.50
C LYS A 363 -14.43 -11.36 -17.21
N ASN A 364 -13.72 -10.70 -18.12
CA ASN A 364 -12.33 -10.33 -17.89
C ASN A 364 -12.23 -9.21 -16.84
N PRO A 365 -11.33 -9.33 -15.85
CA PRO A 365 -11.04 -8.22 -14.94
C PRO A 365 -10.61 -6.96 -15.71
N PRO A 366 -11.01 -5.76 -15.27
CA PRO A 366 -10.66 -4.51 -15.97
C PRO A 366 -9.16 -4.25 -16.10
N LEU A 367 -8.35 -4.85 -15.23
CA LEU A 367 -6.88 -4.78 -15.28
C LEU A 367 -6.27 -5.48 -16.51
N MET A 368 -6.95 -6.47 -17.09
CA MET A 368 -6.41 -7.25 -18.23
C MET A 368 -6.23 -6.41 -19.52
N PRO A 369 -7.23 -5.62 -19.97
CA PRO A 369 -7.03 -4.74 -21.13
C PRO A 369 -5.93 -3.69 -20.89
N LEU A 370 -5.77 -3.18 -19.67
CA LEU A 370 -4.66 -2.29 -19.34
C LEU A 370 -3.32 -3.02 -19.52
N GLY A 371 -3.17 -4.24 -19.00
CA GLY A 371 -1.98 -5.05 -19.19
C GLY A 371 -1.62 -5.29 -20.65
N LEU A 372 -2.62 -5.41 -21.54
CA LEU A 372 -2.40 -5.52 -22.98
C LEU A 372 -1.78 -4.24 -23.57
N ILE A 373 -2.32 -3.06 -23.21
CA ILE A 373 -1.77 -1.76 -23.65
C ILE A 373 -0.32 -1.61 -23.18
N LEU A 374 -0.06 -1.94 -21.92
CA LEU A 374 1.28 -1.83 -21.33
C LEU A 374 2.28 -2.80 -21.98
N GLY A 375 1.85 -4.04 -22.27
CA GLY A 375 2.68 -5.00 -22.99
C GLY A 375 3.02 -4.55 -24.40
N ILE A 376 2.04 -4.00 -25.14
CA ILE A 376 2.26 -3.43 -26.48
C ILE A 376 3.19 -2.22 -26.43
N ALA A 377 3.02 -1.31 -25.46
CA ALA A 377 3.90 -0.15 -25.27
C ALA A 377 5.35 -0.59 -25.00
N THR A 378 5.55 -1.62 -24.18
CA THR A 378 6.88 -2.20 -23.93
C THR A 378 7.48 -2.83 -25.17
N MET A 379 6.69 -3.55 -25.97
CA MET A 379 7.13 -4.14 -27.23
C MET A 379 7.56 -3.06 -28.22
N ILE A 380 6.79 -1.98 -28.33
CA ILE A 380 7.13 -0.83 -29.20
C ILE A 380 8.45 -0.21 -28.73
N TRP A 381 8.58 0.08 -27.44
CA TRP A 381 9.78 0.70 -26.89
C TRP A 381 11.02 -0.16 -27.10
N GLY A 382 10.98 -1.46 -26.79
CA GLY A 382 12.10 -2.37 -26.99
C GLY A 382 12.48 -2.55 -28.46
N THR A 383 11.51 -2.45 -29.38
CA THR A 383 11.79 -2.45 -30.83
C THR A 383 12.48 -1.16 -31.28
N VAL A 384 12.03 -0.02 -30.77
CA VAL A 384 12.61 1.30 -31.09
C VAL A 384 14.04 1.44 -30.57
N THR A 385 14.35 0.90 -29.39
CA THR A 385 15.69 0.92 -28.77
C THR A 385 16.55 -0.27 -29.15
N CYS A 386 16.00 -1.27 -29.84
CA CYS A 386 16.66 -2.52 -30.20
C CYS A 386 17.14 -3.34 -28.97
N THR A 387 16.31 -3.42 -27.93
CA THR A 387 16.57 -4.18 -26.71
C THR A 387 15.60 -5.35 -26.60
N TRP A 388 16.12 -6.58 -26.68
CA TRP A 388 15.35 -7.82 -26.70
C TRP A 388 16.01 -8.88 -25.83
N PHE A 389 15.39 -9.27 -24.72
CA PHE A 389 15.88 -10.27 -23.76
C PHE A 389 17.35 -10.06 -23.33
N GLY A 390 17.84 -8.82 -23.34
CA GLY A 390 19.24 -8.51 -23.05
C GLY A 390 20.25 -9.12 -24.05
N LEU A 391 19.80 -9.47 -25.27
CA LEU A 391 20.67 -9.94 -26.34
C LEU A 391 21.48 -8.77 -26.92
N THR A 392 22.71 -9.09 -27.40
CA THR A 392 23.52 -8.08 -28.08
C THR A 392 22.94 -7.81 -29.48
N PRO A 393 23.09 -6.59 -30.02
CA PRO A 393 22.56 -6.25 -31.34
C PRO A 393 23.00 -7.18 -32.47
N GLU A 394 24.19 -7.79 -32.35
CA GLU A 394 24.73 -8.74 -33.33
C GLU A 394 23.89 -10.04 -33.42
N GLN A 395 23.26 -10.42 -32.31
CA GLN A 395 22.42 -11.63 -32.21
C GLN A 395 20.98 -11.41 -32.70
N LEU A 396 20.59 -10.15 -32.95
CA LEU A 396 19.25 -9.79 -33.36
C LEU A 396 19.06 -9.79 -34.87
N PRO A 397 17.90 -10.17 -35.40
CA PRO A 397 17.59 -10.12 -36.82
C PRO A 397 17.67 -8.72 -37.40
N ASP A 398 18.12 -8.60 -38.64
CA ASP A 398 18.35 -7.30 -39.30
C ASP A 398 17.09 -6.46 -39.50
N TRP A 399 15.93 -7.09 -39.60
CA TRP A 399 14.65 -6.38 -39.71
C TRP A 399 14.30 -5.61 -38.42
N ILE A 400 14.68 -6.10 -37.24
CA ILE A 400 14.47 -5.38 -35.96
C ILE A 400 15.42 -4.15 -35.92
N LYS A 401 16.66 -4.33 -36.31
CA LYS A 401 17.63 -3.22 -36.40
C LYS A 401 17.16 -2.12 -37.37
N ALA A 402 16.58 -2.51 -38.50
CA ALA A 402 16.07 -1.58 -39.50
C ALA A 402 14.90 -0.72 -39.03
N ILE A 403 14.05 -1.24 -38.14
CA ILE A 403 12.90 -0.51 -37.56
C ILE A 403 13.36 0.41 -36.40
N SER A 404 14.49 0.10 -35.75
CA SER A 404 14.96 0.87 -34.60
C SER A 404 15.41 2.29 -34.97
N ILE A 405 15.22 3.23 -34.03
CA ILE A 405 15.61 4.64 -34.24
C ILE A 405 17.10 4.81 -33.97
N LYS A 406 17.85 5.19 -35.00
CA LYS A 406 19.31 5.34 -34.94
C LYS A 406 19.83 6.19 -33.79
N ALA A 407 19.07 7.21 -33.35
CA ALA A 407 19.51 8.10 -32.29
C ALA A 407 19.57 7.42 -30.91
N ILE A 408 18.62 6.53 -30.62
CA ILE A 408 18.41 5.91 -29.29
C ILE A 408 18.59 4.39 -29.30
N SER A 409 18.91 3.80 -30.45
CA SER A 409 19.12 2.36 -30.61
C SER A 409 20.51 1.92 -30.21
N SER A 410 20.60 0.81 -29.50
CA SER A 410 21.84 0.13 -29.14
C SER A 410 22.55 -0.51 -30.37
N ALA A 411 21.82 -0.71 -31.47
CA ALA A 411 22.35 -1.35 -32.68
C ALA A 411 23.30 -0.45 -33.53
N TYR A 412 23.29 0.85 -33.30
CA TYR A 412 24.09 1.81 -34.06
C TYR A 412 25.16 2.47 -33.19
N PRO A 413 26.42 2.03 -33.27
CA PRO A 413 27.51 2.65 -32.53
C PRO A 413 27.69 4.13 -32.96
N LYS A 414 27.90 5.00 -31.98
CA LYS A 414 28.10 6.45 -32.19
C LYS A 414 29.56 6.76 -32.51
N GLY A 415 29.75 7.69 -33.42
CA GLY A 415 31.08 8.17 -33.79
C GLY A 415 31.68 9.16 -32.78
N PRO A 416 32.99 9.42 -32.86
CA PRO A 416 33.62 10.46 -32.06
C PRO A 416 33.04 11.83 -32.45
N GLY A 417 32.55 12.58 -31.45
CA GLY A 417 31.89 13.87 -31.64
C GLY A 417 30.37 13.82 -31.79
N GLU A 418 29.74 12.65 -31.63
CA GLU A 418 28.30 12.48 -31.52
C GLU A 418 27.88 12.21 -30.06
N LEU A 419 26.64 12.55 -29.74
CA LEU A 419 26.04 12.20 -28.42
C LEU A 419 25.92 10.68 -28.29
N SER A 420 26.27 10.14 -27.13
CA SER A 420 26.11 8.72 -26.85
C SER A 420 24.62 8.30 -26.86
N THR A 421 24.36 7.01 -27.02
CA THR A 421 23.00 6.47 -26.96
C THR A 421 22.33 6.82 -25.64
N ASP A 422 23.06 6.72 -24.52
CA ASP A 422 22.57 7.07 -23.19
C ASP A 422 22.23 8.56 -23.07
N GLN A 423 23.08 9.45 -23.60
CA GLN A 423 22.77 10.88 -23.61
C GLN A 423 21.53 11.21 -24.44
N ASN A 424 21.36 10.55 -25.59
CA ASN A 424 20.14 10.70 -26.40
C ASN A 424 18.87 10.20 -25.67
N LEU A 425 18.97 9.10 -24.93
CA LEU A 425 17.87 8.62 -24.09
C LEU A 425 17.56 9.58 -22.94
N GLN A 426 18.57 10.18 -22.31
CA GLN A 426 18.39 11.23 -21.30
C GLN A 426 17.68 12.46 -21.88
N ILE A 427 18.08 12.91 -23.07
CA ILE A 427 17.41 14.01 -23.78
C ILE A 427 15.95 13.66 -24.05
N PHE A 428 15.68 12.41 -24.44
CA PHE A 428 14.31 11.94 -24.65
C PHE A 428 13.48 11.98 -23.36
N CYS A 429 14.05 11.53 -22.23
CA CYS A 429 13.38 11.60 -20.92
C CYS A 429 13.07 13.04 -20.51
N PHE A 430 14.01 13.97 -20.65
CA PHE A 430 13.79 15.37 -20.35
C PHE A 430 12.80 16.04 -21.30
N SER A 431 12.80 15.64 -22.59
CA SER A 431 11.80 16.11 -23.54
C SER A 431 10.39 15.64 -23.18
N LEU A 432 10.26 14.41 -22.69
CA LEU A 432 8.99 13.89 -22.14
C LEU A 432 8.54 14.71 -20.93
N ALA A 433 9.46 15.03 -20.02
CA ALA A 433 9.19 15.93 -18.89
C ALA A 433 8.66 17.28 -19.37
N LEU A 434 9.38 17.90 -20.32
CA LEU A 434 8.98 19.18 -20.90
C LEU A 434 7.57 19.13 -21.48
N ILE A 435 7.25 18.09 -22.26
CA ILE A 435 5.93 17.93 -22.88
C ILE A 435 4.85 17.76 -21.79
N GLN A 436 5.06 16.85 -20.84
CA GLN A 436 4.07 16.56 -19.80
C GLN A 436 3.80 17.76 -18.90
N LEU A 437 4.84 18.43 -18.42
CA LEU A 437 4.71 19.59 -17.54
C LEU A 437 4.18 20.82 -18.31
N THR A 438 4.51 20.97 -19.61
CA THR A 438 3.89 22.00 -20.47
C THR A 438 2.37 21.77 -20.58
N VAL A 439 1.92 20.52 -20.74
CA VAL A 439 0.48 20.21 -20.75
C VAL A 439 -0.18 20.64 -19.44
N ALA A 440 0.48 20.47 -18.29
CA ALA A 440 -0.03 20.93 -17.00
C ALA A 440 -0.26 22.45 -17.00
N HIS A 441 0.77 23.23 -17.37
CA HIS A 441 0.65 24.70 -17.41
C HIS A 441 -0.34 25.20 -18.46
N VAL A 442 -0.44 24.55 -19.63
CA VAL A 442 -1.46 24.89 -20.63
C VAL A 442 -2.87 24.69 -20.09
N LYS A 443 -3.11 23.61 -19.32
CA LYS A 443 -4.39 23.41 -18.64
C LYS A 443 -4.63 24.46 -17.54
N GLY A 444 -3.61 24.82 -16.76
CA GLY A 444 -3.65 25.90 -15.78
C GLY A 444 -4.02 27.25 -16.42
N MET A 445 -3.37 27.59 -17.53
CA MET A 445 -3.70 28.79 -18.33
C MET A 445 -5.14 28.77 -18.87
N ALA A 446 -5.60 27.61 -19.35
CA ALA A 446 -6.98 27.49 -19.85
C ALA A 446 -8.03 27.70 -18.74
N ARG A 447 -7.76 27.24 -17.52
CA ARG A 447 -8.59 27.49 -16.34
C ARG A 447 -8.63 28.96 -15.97
N ASN A 448 -7.48 29.60 -15.94
CA ASN A 448 -7.30 30.98 -15.47
C ASN A 448 -7.44 32.02 -16.58
N ARG A 449 -7.95 31.67 -17.77
CA ARG A 449 -7.97 32.56 -18.94
C ARG A 449 -8.74 33.88 -18.76
N LYS A 450 -9.65 33.95 -17.79
CA LYS A 450 -10.40 35.16 -17.44
C LYS A 450 -9.77 35.98 -16.33
N SER A 451 -8.69 35.49 -15.71
CA SER A 451 -7.98 36.13 -14.61
C SER A 451 -6.55 36.44 -15.02
N LEU A 452 -5.95 37.46 -14.39
CA LEU A 452 -4.52 37.73 -14.57
C LEU A 452 -3.60 36.62 -14.00
N LYS A 453 -4.13 35.66 -13.26
CA LYS A 453 -3.43 34.39 -12.91
C LYS A 453 -2.91 33.65 -14.14
N PHE A 454 -3.52 33.87 -15.33
CA PHE A 454 -3.02 33.34 -16.61
C PHE A 454 -1.55 33.69 -16.85
N PHE A 455 -1.13 34.95 -16.55
CA PHE A 455 0.27 35.36 -16.71
C PHE A 455 1.20 34.71 -15.68
N GLY A 456 0.70 34.35 -14.52
CA GLY A 456 1.44 33.55 -13.54
C GLY A 456 1.78 32.15 -14.06
N GLU A 457 0.79 31.46 -14.63
CA GLU A 457 0.97 30.16 -15.27
C GLU A 457 1.88 30.22 -16.51
N LEU A 458 1.73 31.28 -17.31
CA LEU A 458 2.63 31.54 -18.45
C LEU A 458 4.08 31.74 -17.95
N GLY A 459 4.26 32.48 -16.86
CA GLY A 459 5.57 32.67 -16.23
C GLY A 459 6.21 31.35 -15.82
N SER A 460 5.47 30.46 -15.16
CA SER A 460 5.95 29.14 -14.77
C SER A 460 6.29 28.27 -15.99
N MET A 461 5.50 28.34 -17.07
CA MET A 461 5.81 27.64 -18.32
C MET A 461 7.10 28.16 -18.96
N LEU A 462 7.35 29.47 -18.96
CA LEU A 462 8.58 30.04 -19.50
C LEU A 462 9.81 29.62 -18.67
N GLN A 463 9.66 29.57 -17.33
CA GLN A 463 10.71 29.04 -16.44
C GLN A 463 11.01 27.58 -16.76
N LEU A 464 9.99 26.75 -16.98
CA LEU A 464 10.13 25.35 -17.36
C LEU A 464 10.94 25.19 -18.66
N TRP A 465 10.61 25.96 -19.69
CA TRP A 465 11.31 25.89 -20.97
C TRP A 465 12.75 26.39 -20.90
N GLY A 466 13.00 27.43 -20.11
CA GLY A 466 14.37 27.91 -19.85
C GLY A 466 15.17 26.89 -19.04
N MET A 467 14.55 26.32 -18.00
CA MET A 467 15.20 25.34 -17.11
C MET A 467 15.55 24.05 -17.84
N PHE A 468 14.74 23.63 -18.82
CA PHE A 468 15.03 22.48 -19.67
C PHE A 468 16.41 22.56 -20.32
N TYR A 469 16.77 23.69 -20.91
CA TYR A 469 18.10 23.87 -21.51
C TYR A 469 19.24 23.85 -20.49
N VAL A 470 18.99 24.41 -19.31
CA VAL A 470 19.96 24.37 -18.20
C VAL A 470 20.20 22.93 -17.75
N VAL A 471 19.15 22.11 -17.66
CA VAL A 471 19.28 20.69 -17.33
C VAL A 471 20.07 19.94 -18.41
N LEU A 472 19.81 20.19 -19.70
CA LEU A 472 20.58 19.57 -20.77
C LEU A 472 22.07 19.93 -20.69
N SER A 473 22.39 21.18 -20.37
CA SER A 473 23.77 21.65 -20.21
C SER A 473 24.48 21.01 -19.01
N LEU A 474 23.81 20.86 -17.89
CA LEU A 474 24.41 20.37 -16.65
C LEU A 474 24.46 18.84 -16.57
N VAL A 475 23.45 18.16 -17.08
CA VAL A 475 23.27 16.70 -16.85
C VAL A 475 23.72 15.89 -18.08
N VAL A 476 23.41 16.34 -19.29
CA VAL A 476 23.69 15.54 -20.50
C VAL A 476 25.09 15.81 -21.03
N SER A 477 25.38 17.06 -21.37
CA SER A 477 26.72 17.44 -21.87
C SER A 477 26.92 18.96 -21.86
N SER A 478 27.91 19.42 -21.12
CA SER A 478 28.30 20.82 -21.10
C SER A 478 28.97 21.28 -22.40
N GLU A 479 29.54 20.37 -23.21
CA GLU A 479 30.13 20.67 -24.51
C GLU A 479 29.05 20.90 -25.57
N PHE A 480 28.07 19.99 -25.68
CA PHE A 480 27.03 20.09 -26.70
C PHE A 480 26.02 21.18 -26.41
N PHE A 481 25.71 21.42 -25.15
CA PHE A 481 24.73 22.39 -24.66
C PHE A 481 25.38 23.55 -23.88
N ALA A 482 26.57 24.01 -24.32
CA ALA A 482 27.25 25.12 -23.68
C ALA A 482 26.37 26.39 -23.66
N ILE A 483 26.33 27.10 -22.53
CA ILE A 483 25.54 28.32 -22.37
C ILE A 483 25.94 29.40 -23.37
N GLY A 484 27.19 29.45 -23.76
CA GLY A 484 27.70 30.38 -24.77
C GLY A 484 27.56 29.92 -26.22
N LYS A 485 27.01 28.73 -26.48
CA LYS A 485 26.90 28.17 -27.83
C LYS A 485 25.87 28.94 -28.67
N VAL A 486 26.27 29.38 -29.82
CA VAL A 486 25.42 30.07 -30.79
C VAL A 486 24.96 29.06 -31.83
N VAL A 487 23.62 28.88 -31.96
CA VAL A 487 22.99 28.02 -32.95
C VAL A 487 22.12 28.90 -33.84
N TYR A 488 22.35 28.87 -35.15
CA TYR A 488 21.70 29.75 -36.15
C TYR A 488 21.75 31.24 -35.80
N GLY A 489 22.85 31.71 -35.18
CA GLY A 489 23.03 33.12 -34.82
C GLY A 489 22.38 33.54 -33.49
N ILE A 490 21.70 32.62 -32.76
CA ILE A 490 21.05 32.88 -31.51
C ILE A 490 21.81 32.17 -30.37
N PRO A 491 22.22 32.89 -29.31
CA PRO A 491 22.82 32.27 -28.11
C PRO A 491 21.75 31.61 -27.25
N ILE A 492 21.47 30.32 -27.52
CA ILE A 492 20.35 29.60 -26.90
C ILE A 492 20.43 29.60 -25.36
N GLY A 493 21.63 29.48 -24.81
CA GLY A 493 21.80 29.52 -23.36
C GLY A 493 21.43 30.87 -22.73
N LEU A 494 21.77 32.00 -23.38
CA LEU A 494 21.33 33.33 -22.93
C LEU A 494 19.83 33.52 -23.06
N VAL A 495 19.22 33.01 -24.12
CA VAL A 495 17.75 33.01 -24.29
C VAL A 495 17.10 32.23 -23.17
N SER A 496 17.64 31.06 -22.79
CA SER A 496 17.11 30.23 -21.70
C SER A 496 17.17 30.94 -20.36
N ILE A 497 18.27 31.62 -20.04
CA ILE A 497 18.39 32.44 -18.82
C ILE A 497 17.37 33.59 -18.86
N GLY A 498 17.20 34.23 -20.03
CA GLY A 498 16.20 35.28 -20.25
C GLY A 498 14.78 34.77 -20.01
N LEU A 499 14.43 33.58 -20.49
CA LEU A 499 13.14 32.94 -20.26
C LEU A 499 12.89 32.65 -18.77
N ILE A 500 13.92 32.18 -18.04
CA ILE A 500 13.81 31.97 -16.59
C ILE A 500 13.56 33.30 -15.88
N ALA A 501 14.32 34.36 -16.22
CA ALA A 501 14.18 35.65 -15.58
C ALA A 501 12.82 36.30 -15.85
N VAL A 502 12.36 36.35 -17.09
CA VAL A 502 11.04 36.88 -17.47
C VAL A 502 9.94 36.04 -16.85
N GLY A 503 10.06 34.72 -16.91
CA GLY A 503 9.13 33.79 -16.30
C GLY A 503 9.02 33.97 -14.78
N PHE A 504 10.15 34.19 -14.11
CA PHE A 504 10.18 34.46 -12.67
C PHE A 504 9.45 35.78 -12.34
N ILE A 505 9.70 36.84 -13.09
CA ILE A 505 9.04 38.14 -12.89
C ILE A 505 7.52 38.00 -13.07
N LEU A 506 7.07 37.32 -14.14
CA LEU A 506 5.66 37.11 -14.40
C LEU A 506 4.99 36.27 -13.29
N SER A 507 5.63 35.18 -12.90
CA SER A 507 5.14 34.33 -11.82
C SER A 507 5.08 35.07 -10.49
N PHE A 508 6.14 35.83 -10.15
CA PHE A 508 6.21 36.64 -8.93
C PHE A 508 5.08 37.67 -8.83
N ILE A 509 4.74 38.32 -9.97
CA ILE A 509 3.72 39.36 -9.97
C ILE A 509 2.30 38.78 -9.96
N PHE A 510 2.04 37.70 -10.72
CA PHE A 510 0.69 37.26 -11.06
C PHE A 510 0.27 35.90 -10.46
N ALA A 511 1.18 35.13 -9.83
CA ALA A 511 0.81 33.81 -9.30
C ALA A 511 -0.29 33.89 -8.22
N ASN A 512 -0.20 34.86 -7.32
CA ASN A 512 -1.11 35.06 -6.19
C ASN A 512 -2.18 36.15 -6.45
N TYR A 513 -2.56 36.37 -7.73
CA TYR A 513 -3.49 37.45 -8.07
C TYR A 513 -4.92 37.14 -7.62
N GLU A 514 -5.48 37.98 -6.73
CA GLU A 514 -6.86 37.91 -6.21
C GLU A 514 -7.63 39.24 -6.40
N GLY A 515 -7.47 39.87 -7.56
CA GLY A 515 -8.17 41.13 -7.90
C GLY A 515 -7.30 42.40 -7.82
N SER A 516 -6.17 42.39 -7.12
CA SER A 516 -5.21 43.49 -7.05
C SER A 516 -3.77 43.04 -7.28
N VAL A 517 -3.08 43.67 -8.23
CA VAL A 517 -1.67 43.38 -8.52
C VAL A 517 -0.76 43.71 -7.33
N LEU A 518 -1.05 44.82 -6.62
CA LEU A 518 -0.26 45.22 -5.47
C LEU A 518 -0.34 44.19 -4.32
N ALA A 519 -1.55 43.67 -4.07
CA ALA A 519 -1.75 42.62 -3.07
C ALA A 519 -1.00 41.33 -3.45
N SER A 520 -1.04 40.95 -4.72
CA SER A 520 -0.29 39.78 -5.23
C SER A 520 1.21 39.92 -5.03
N VAL A 521 1.79 41.08 -5.34
CA VAL A 521 3.22 41.35 -5.11
C VAL A 521 3.57 41.32 -3.61
N LEU A 522 2.74 41.91 -2.76
CA LEU A 522 2.97 41.88 -1.31
C LEU A 522 2.93 40.45 -0.76
N GLU A 523 2.00 39.64 -1.22
CA GLU A 523 1.88 38.23 -0.83
C GLU A 523 3.10 37.42 -1.32
N SER A 524 3.53 37.65 -2.56
CA SER A 524 4.75 37.05 -3.12
C SER A 524 6.02 37.52 -2.37
N CYS A 525 6.07 38.76 -1.89
CA CYS A 525 7.16 39.25 -1.06
C CYS A 525 7.19 38.57 0.32
N LYS A 526 6.05 38.35 0.95
CA LYS A 526 5.96 37.58 2.20
C LYS A 526 6.44 36.14 2.01
N GLY A 527 6.07 35.51 0.87
CA GLY A 527 6.42 34.17 0.50
C GLY A 527 7.65 34.07 -0.44
N ILE A 528 8.59 35.01 -0.43
CA ILE A 528 9.70 35.04 -1.38
C ILE A 528 10.55 33.76 -1.39
N ILE A 529 10.71 33.13 -0.23
CA ILE A 529 11.41 31.83 -0.10
C ILE A 529 10.65 30.74 -0.86
N THR A 530 9.33 30.71 -0.76
CA THR A 530 8.48 29.73 -1.46
C THR A 530 8.55 29.93 -2.98
N VAL A 531 8.57 31.19 -3.45
CA VAL A 531 8.69 31.50 -4.88
C VAL A 531 10.07 31.08 -5.42
N LEU A 532 11.14 31.32 -4.67
CA LEU A 532 12.49 30.86 -5.03
C LEU A 532 12.60 29.34 -5.03
N LEU A 533 12.02 28.67 -4.03
CA LEU A 533 11.93 27.20 -3.99
C LEU A 533 11.14 26.67 -5.17
N GLY A 534 10.12 27.36 -5.65
CA GLY A 534 9.38 27.00 -6.85
C GLY A 534 10.27 26.84 -8.09
N VAL A 535 11.24 27.72 -8.28
CA VAL A 535 12.21 27.62 -9.39
C VAL A 535 13.10 26.37 -9.23
N VAL A 536 13.54 26.10 -8.00
CA VAL A 536 14.35 24.91 -7.69
C VAL A 536 13.53 23.63 -7.88
N ASN A 537 12.27 23.66 -7.53
CA ASN A 537 11.36 22.51 -7.74
C ASN A 537 11.19 22.20 -9.23
N ILE A 538 11.01 23.20 -10.10
CA ILE A 538 10.94 22.99 -11.56
C ILE A 538 12.19 22.27 -12.07
N PHE A 539 13.39 22.67 -11.61
CA PHE A 539 14.64 22.01 -11.95
C PHE A 539 14.66 20.55 -11.48
N SER A 540 14.28 20.32 -10.23
CA SER A 540 14.20 18.98 -9.62
C SER A 540 13.19 18.09 -10.35
N ASP A 541 12.04 18.63 -10.74
CA ASP A 541 10.98 17.88 -11.41
C ASP A 541 11.41 17.42 -12.81
N ILE A 542 12.10 18.29 -13.58
CA ILE A 542 12.67 17.88 -14.88
C ILE A 542 13.71 16.77 -14.68
N ILE A 543 14.64 16.93 -13.74
CA ILE A 543 15.66 15.93 -13.46
C ILE A 543 15.06 14.60 -13.00
N SER A 544 13.94 14.62 -12.30
CA SER A 544 13.26 13.40 -11.83
C SER A 544 12.97 12.39 -12.95
N TYR A 545 12.81 12.86 -14.21
CA TYR A 545 12.53 11.99 -15.35
C TYR A 545 13.75 11.16 -15.83
N ILE A 546 14.96 11.50 -15.39
CA ILE A 546 16.16 10.67 -15.67
C ILE A 546 16.01 9.25 -15.10
N ARG A 547 15.15 9.10 -14.12
CA ARG A 547 14.81 7.82 -13.49
C ARG A 547 14.28 6.79 -14.50
N LEU A 548 13.52 7.23 -15.52
CA LEU A 548 13.01 6.35 -16.57
C LEU A 548 14.15 5.66 -17.32
N TRP A 549 15.18 6.43 -17.69
CA TRP A 549 16.38 5.90 -18.32
C TRP A 549 17.20 5.04 -17.37
N ALA A 550 17.48 5.53 -16.16
CA ALA A 550 18.35 4.85 -15.21
C ALA A 550 17.80 3.47 -14.79
N VAL A 551 16.50 3.36 -14.55
CA VAL A 551 15.85 2.09 -14.17
C VAL A 551 15.77 1.14 -15.36
N GLY A 552 15.43 1.64 -16.56
CA GLY A 552 15.45 0.85 -17.78
C GLY A 552 16.84 0.28 -18.10
N LEU A 553 17.89 1.10 -17.92
CA LEU A 553 19.29 0.69 -18.08
C LEU A 553 19.67 -0.41 -17.06
N ALA A 554 19.27 -0.26 -15.80
CA ALA A 554 19.50 -1.26 -14.77
C ALA A 554 18.83 -2.60 -15.11
N GLY A 555 17.58 -2.59 -15.58
CA GLY A 555 16.87 -3.78 -16.06
C GLY A 555 17.58 -4.46 -17.25
N ALA A 556 18.04 -3.68 -18.22
CA ALA A 556 18.81 -4.18 -19.35
C ALA A 556 20.17 -4.79 -18.92
N ALA A 557 20.86 -4.16 -17.97
CA ALA A 557 22.11 -4.67 -17.42
C ALA A 557 21.92 -6.02 -16.69
N ILE A 558 20.83 -6.18 -15.92
CA ILE A 558 20.49 -7.46 -15.27
C ILE A 558 20.24 -8.54 -16.33
N SER A 559 19.45 -8.25 -17.36
CA SER A 559 19.18 -9.20 -18.45
C SER A 559 20.46 -9.64 -19.16
N ASN A 560 21.33 -8.70 -19.50
CA ASN A 560 22.61 -8.99 -20.13
C ASN A 560 23.53 -9.83 -19.22
N THR A 561 23.58 -9.52 -17.93
CA THR A 561 24.37 -10.29 -16.96
C THR A 561 23.87 -11.74 -16.87
N VAL A 562 22.57 -11.95 -16.78
CA VAL A 562 21.95 -13.29 -16.75
C VAL A 562 22.34 -14.07 -18.01
N ASN A 563 22.25 -13.46 -19.20
CA ASN A 563 22.62 -14.09 -20.46
C ASN A 563 24.12 -14.42 -20.54
N THR A 564 24.97 -13.51 -20.09
CA THR A 564 26.43 -13.72 -20.05
C THR A 564 26.82 -14.86 -19.14
N MET A 565 26.15 -15.01 -17.99
CA MET A 565 26.38 -16.11 -17.07
C MET A 565 25.82 -17.45 -17.57
N ALA A 566 24.67 -17.43 -18.23
CA ALA A 566 24.02 -18.63 -18.75
C ALA A 566 24.65 -19.14 -20.06
N GLY A 567 25.18 -18.25 -20.91
CA GLY A 567 25.73 -18.56 -22.23
C GLY A 567 26.71 -19.73 -22.25
N PRO A 568 27.80 -19.71 -21.47
CA PRO A 568 28.78 -20.81 -21.42
C PRO A 568 28.20 -22.15 -20.93
N LEU A 569 27.13 -22.12 -20.14
CA LEU A 569 26.54 -23.33 -19.55
C LEU A 569 25.68 -24.10 -20.57
N PHE A 570 25.19 -23.46 -21.63
CA PHE A 570 24.41 -24.14 -22.69
C PHE A 570 25.24 -25.12 -23.53
N GLY A 571 26.56 -25.02 -23.53
CA GLY A 571 27.46 -25.92 -24.25
C GLY A 571 27.63 -27.30 -23.63
N HIS A 572 27.16 -27.54 -22.41
CA HIS A 572 27.33 -28.78 -21.66
C HIS A 572 25.99 -29.40 -21.28
N ALA A 573 25.74 -30.64 -21.72
CA ALA A 573 24.45 -31.33 -21.51
C ALA A 573 24.02 -31.39 -20.02
N LEU A 574 24.95 -31.57 -19.09
CA LEU A 574 24.66 -31.65 -17.66
C LEU A 574 24.39 -30.29 -17.04
N LEU A 575 25.00 -29.22 -17.57
CA LEU A 575 24.85 -27.84 -17.09
C LEU A 575 23.68 -27.11 -17.79
N PHE A 576 23.11 -27.69 -18.84
CA PHE A 576 21.96 -27.13 -19.58
C PHE A 576 20.76 -26.84 -18.67
N VAL A 577 20.44 -27.75 -17.73
CA VAL A 577 19.34 -27.57 -16.78
C VAL A 577 19.62 -26.37 -15.87
N PHE A 578 20.88 -26.19 -15.43
CA PHE A 578 21.31 -25.04 -14.63
C PHE A 578 21.23 -23.74 -15.44
N ALA A 579 21.64 -23.74 -16.71
CA ALA A 579 21.50 -22.59 -17.58
C ALA A 579 20.04 -22.18 -17.78
N LEU A 580 19.14 -23.14 -18.00
CA LEU A 580 17.71 -22.91 -18.13
C LEU A 580 17.11 -22.31 -16.85
N LEU A 581 17.46 -22.88 -15.70
CA LEU A 581 17.00 -22.40 -14.40
C LEU A 581 17.51 -20.98 -14.10
N LEU A 582 18.77 -20.69 -14.43
CA LEU A 582 19.36 -19.36 -14.31
C LEU A 582 18.66 -18.35 -15.21
N CYS A 583 18.41 -18.69 -16.49
CA CYS A 583 17.66 -17.82 -17.42
C CYS A 583 16.23 -17.57 -16.94
N VAL A 584 15.47 -18.61 -16.65
CA VAL A 584 14.06 -18.48 -16.22
C VAL A 584 13.97 -17.72 -14.90
N GLY A 585 14.83 -18.06 -13.92
CA GLY A 585 14.87 -17.39 -12.62
C GLY A 585 15.35 -15.95 -12.73
N GLY A 586 16.43 -15.69 -13.47
CA GLY A 586 17.03 -14.36 -13.63
C GLY A 586 16.13 -13.40 -14.39
N HIS A 587 15.60 -13.79 -15.56
CA HIS A 587 14.66 -12.96 -16.31
C HIS A 587 13.32 -12.81 -15.58
N GLY A 588 12.83 -13.86 -14.89
CA GLY A 588 11.63 -13.79 -14.07
C GLY A 588 11.77 -12.78 -12.92
N LEU A 589 12.88 -12.83 -12.21
CA LEU A 589 13.21 -11.86 -11.15
C LEU A 589 13.29 -10.44 -11.71
N ASN A 590 13.97 -10.25 -12.85
CA ASN A 590 14.10 -8.95 -13.50
C ASN A 590 12.72 -8.38 -13.91
N MET A 591 11.82 -9.20 -14.42
CA MET A 591 10.44 -8.77 -14.74
C MET A 591 9.68 -8.30 -13.49
N ILE A 592 9.83 -9.02 -12.36
CA ILE A 592 9.19 -8.62 -11.09
C ILE A 592 9.76 -7.30 -10.59
N LEU A 593 11.10 -7.12 -10.64
CA LEU A 593 11.77 -5.89 -10.24
C LEU A 593 11.35 -4.71 -11.13
N ASN A 594 11.24 -4.91 -12.43
CA ASN A 594 10.78 -3.88 -13.36
C ASN A 594 9.31 -3.51 -13.10
N LEU A 595 8.43 -4.49 -12.85
CA LEU A 595 7.03 -4.22 -12.48
C LEU A 595 6.93 -3.38 -11.20
N LEU A 596 7.69 -3.75 -10.17
CA LEU A 596 7.74 -2.98 -8.92
C LEU A 596 8.28 -1.55 -9.18
N SER A 597 9.32 -1.43 -10.00
CA SER A 597 9.91 -0.14 -10.36
C SER A 597 8.93 0.77 -11.12
N VAL A 598 8.09 0.21 -11.98
CA VAL A 598 7.03 0.98 -12.66
C VAL A 598 6.01 1.53 -11.66
N ILE A 599 5.57 0.70 -10.70
CA ILE A 599 4.61 1.13 -9.67
C ILE A 599 5.23 2.27 -8.83
N VAL A 600 6.51 2.14 -8.44
CA VAL A 600 7.17 3.16 -7.60
C VAL A 600 7.52 4.42 -8.39
N HIS A 601 8.11 4.29 -9.58
CA HIS A 601 8.70 5.41 -10.31
C HIS A 601 7.76 5.97 -11.40
N GLY A 602 7.09 5.11 -12.16
CA GLY A 602 6.18 5.53 -13.23
C GLY A 602 4.90 6.20 -12.71
N VAL A 603 4.34 5.66 -11.62
CA VAL A 603 3.19 6.28 -10.96
C VAL A 603 3.58 7.62 -10.36
N ARG A 604 4.72 7.69 -9.65
CA ARG A 604 5.16 8.90 -8.98
C ARG A 604 5.26 10.11 -9.92
N LEU A 605 5.84 9.94 -11.12
CA LEU A 605 5.95 11.02 -12.11
C LEU A 605 4.58 11.61 -12.50
N ASN A 606 3.54 10.79 -12.51
CA ASN A 606 2.18 11.25 -12.80
C ASN A 606 1.47 11.84 -11.58
N THR A 607 1.66 11.25 -10.39
CA THR A 607 0.89 11.62 -9.19
C THR A 607 1.56 12.71 -8.35
N LEU A 608 2.86 12.92 -8.49
CA LEU A 608 3.58 13.98 -7.78
C LEU A 608 4.03 15.07 -8.74
N GLU A 609 4.95 14.79 -9.65
CA GLU A 609 5.56 15.82 -10.50
C GLU A 609 4.51 16.47 -11.44
N PHE A 610 3.72 15.67 -12.15
CA PHE A 610 2.71 16.21 -13.07
C PHE A 610 1.54 16.87 -12.34
N SER A 611 1.04 16.24 -11.27
CA SER A 611 -0.13 16.74 -10.52
C SER A 611 0.18 18.01 -9.73
N SER A 612 1.40 18.17 -9.21
CA SER A 612 1.82 19.39 -8.51
C SER A 612 1.77 20.63 -9.40
N HIS A 613 2.20 20.48 -10.68
CA HIS A 613 2.10 21.54 -11.68
C HIS A 613 0.66 21.87 -12.10
N LEU A 614 -0.30 20.99 -11.84
CA LEU A 614 -1.75 21.23 -11.99
C LEU A 614 -2.40 21.81 -10.73
N GLY A 615 -1.68 21.88 -9.62
CA GLY A 615 -2.20 22.30 -8.31
C GLY A 615 -3.20 21.29 -7.73
N MET A 616 -2.98 19.99 -7.95
CA MET A 616 -3.82 18.93 -7.40
C MET A 616 -3.32 18.47 -6.03
N SER A 617 -4.25 18.24 -5.10
CA SER A 617 -3.98 17.75 -3.74
C SER A 617 -4.37 16.28 -3.53
N TRP A 618 -5.13 15.68 -4.46
CA TRP A 618 -5.65 14.32 -4.37
C TRP A 618 -6.50 14.07 -3.10
N SER A 619 -7.21 15.09 -2.66
CA SER A 619 -8.02 15.08 -1.44
C SER A 619 -9.47 14.65 -1.68
N GLY A 620 -9.79 14.10 -2.86
CA GLY A 620 -11.15 13.75 -3.24
C GLY A 620 -11.68 12.50 -2.55
N ILE A 621 -13.00 12.47 -2.36
CA ILE A 621 -13.74 11.31 -1.87
C ILE A 621 -14.33 10.58 -3.07
N LYS A 622 -14.08 9.27 -3.18
CA LYS A 622 -14.64 8.49 -4.29
C LYS A 622 -16.15 8.36 -4.14
N TYR A 623 -16.89 8.65 -5.23
CA TYR A 623 -18.31 8.40 -5.27
C TYR A 623 -18.61 6.91 -5.08
N ALA A 624 -19.26 6.58 -3.98
CA ALA A 624 -19.72 5.25 -3.62
C ALA A 624 -21.21 5.37 -3.21
N PRO A 625 -22.15 5.10 -4.11
CA PRO A 625 -23.57 5.22 -3.79
C PRO A 625 -23.98 4.14 -2.77
N PHE A 626 -24.88 4.49 -1.86
CA PHE A 626 -25.52 3.57 -0.94
C PHE A 626 -26.43 2.63 -1.72
N ALA A 627 -25.87 1.47 -2.12
CA ALA A 627 -26.55 0.53 -3.00
C ALA A 627 -26.51 -0.92 -2.47
N GLU A 628 -27.49 -1.73 -2.84
CA GLU A 628 -27.38 -3.18 -2.72
C GLU A 628 -26.27 -3.65 -3.66
N ALA A 629 -25.24 -4.31 -3.11
CA ALA A 629 -24.21 -4.85 -3.97
C ALA A 629 -24.82 -5.91 -4.90
N GLU A 630 -24.72 -5.71 -6.20
CA GLU A 630 -25.03 -6.77 -7.16
C GLU A 630 -24.31 -8.07 -6.73
N SER A 631 -25.09 -9.12 -6.51
CA SER A 631 -24.55 -10.47 -6.35
C SER A 631 -23.89 -10.86 -7.67
N LYS A 632 -22.57 -10.62 -7.77
CA LYS A 632 -21.76 -11.07 -8.91
C LYS A 632 -21.27 -12.47 -8.70
#